data_8f4079345f22244a3502e0706f24cef2
#
_entry.id   8f4079345f22244a3502e0706f24cef2
#
_cell.length_a   1.000
_cell.length_b   1.000
_cell.length_c   1.000
_cell.angle_alpha   90.00
_cell.angle_beta   90.00
_cell.angle_gamma   90.00
#
_symmetry.space_group_name_H-M   'P 1'
#
loop_
_entity.id
_entity.type
_entity.pdbx_description
1 polymer ?
#
loop_
_entity_poly.entity_id
_entity_poly.type
_entity_poly.pdbx_seq_one_letter_code
_entity_poly.pdbx_strand_id
1 'polypeptide(L)'
;VEGLNVLFVADPQAFDAMAETMKHTARAYPLFDVAKLVLYKPERHQVKLTRQPTPTGTPRPLWRVTWDDQIFLSQHEAVQHVMRRFADRVYAKNQTPIDPPKGNFAFVNRCGFTDVWLGPPNYHEYQVRLVRHHQQHLPDVPFERFKARIQTVRDPEAVQAWLTSMSSKTVYECQLCAENKPSFDDLGVLEKHVVDQHLASCIESAPTFTMPGPASRLLAHRGISGTIRTAWESERRFPLNTVAALRVALGKHGFAYFKHDKNVTYISKIRRKRFETLDGLADNIRNIVLFLRAQPGSTRKLLIEHFIGPTTPAEPTPVEPTPAPSADPVPVAEPVAAAAADPVPAETPAPVPSAEPPSQPAILVTAEDKLLADLHWLITDGYVVEFSDGRLMAWPDAPPKPAAPEPTETPTPTSEPSAPAAEATPTDEPVATDTVPPPEPSPSS
;
A
#
# COMPACT_ATOMS: atom_id res chain seq x y z
N VAL A 1 -10.51 -4.84 14.83
CA VAL A 1 -9.52 -5.20 15.88
C VAL A 1 -9.16 -3.92 16.62
N GLU A 2 -9.30 -3.96 17.94
CA GLU A 2 -9.00 -2.82 18.80
C GLU A 2 -7.51 -2.47 18.76
N GLY A 3 -7.20 -1.17 18.63
CA GLY A 3 -5.83 -0.66 18.60
C GLY A 3 -5.04 -0.96 17.32
N LEU A 4 -5.65 -1.52 16.27
CA LEU A 4 -5.01 -1.70 14.97
C LEU A 4 -5.34 -0.53 14.06
N ASN A 5 -4.33 0.27 13.72
CA ASN A 5 -4.44 1.35 12.76
C ASN A 5 -3.99 0.87 11.36
N VAL A 6 -4.77 1.22 10.36
CA VAL A 6 -4.53 0.86 8.96
C VAL A 6 -4.36 2.15 8.15
N LEU A 7 -3.23 2.28 7.48
CA LEU A 7 -2.93 3.40 6.60
C LEU A 7 -2.61 2.90 5.19
N PHE A 8 -3.25 3.49 4.19
CA PHE A 8 -2.94 3.24 2.79
C PHE A 8 -1.93 4.28 2.29
N VAL A 9 -0.81 3.79 1.80
CA VAL A 9 0.29 4.60 1.26
C VAL A 9 0.45 4.23 -0.21
N ALA A 10 0.71 5.19 -1.07
CA ALA A 10 0.95 4.90 -2.48
C ALA A 10 2.18 3.97 -2.62
N ASP A 11 2.06 2.97 -3.48
CA ASP A 11 3.20 2.13 -3.83
C ASP A 11 4.28 2.98 -4.52
N PRO A 12 5.57 2.87 -4.15
CA PRO A 12 6.61 3.74 -4.67
C PRO A 12 6.70 3.76 -6.21
N GLN A 13 6.67 2.60 -6.85
CA GLN A 13 6.80 2.51 -8.31
C GLN A 13 5.56 3.09 -9.01
N ALA A 14 4.37 2.73 -8.53
CA ALA A 14 3.12 3.27 -9.08
C ALA A 14 3.00 4.78 -8.84
N PHE A 15 3.52 5.26 -7.70
CA PHE A 15 3.54 6.68 -7.36
C PHE A 15 4.48 7.46 -8.27
N ASP A 16 5.71 6.98 -8.51
CA ASP A 16 6.68 7.63 -9.39
C ASP A 16 6.15 7.73 -10.82
N ALA A 17 5.58 6.66 -11.37
CA ALA A 17 4.95 6.67 -12.69
C ALA A 17 3.79 7.68 -12.80
N MET A 18 2.96 7.75 -11.76
CA MET A 18 1.87 8.73 -11.67
C MET A 18 2.42 10.16 -11.59
N ALA A 19 3.43 10.40 -10.74
CA ALA A 19 4.05 11.71 -10.57
C ALA A 19 4.70 12.21 -11.87
N GLU A 20 5.39 11.32 -12.60
CA GLU A 20 5.96 11.67 -13.93
C GLU A 20 4.86 12.02 -14.95
N THR A 21 3.80 11.22 -15.02
CA THR A 21 2.66 11.54 -15.90
C THR A 21 2.06 12.92 -15.57
N MET A 22 1.90 13.22 -14.27
CA MET A 22 1.38 14.52 -13.83
C MET A 22 2.33 15.69 -14.14
N LYS A 23 3.65 15.46 -14.10
CA LYS A 23 4.65 16.46 -14.52
C LYS A 23 4.58 16.74 -16.00
N HIS A 24 4.50 15.69 -16.84
CA HIS A 24 4.43 15.83 -18.29
C HIS A 24 3.17 16.53 -18.77
N THR A 25 2.04 16.24 -18.16
CA THR A 25 0.77 16.87 -18.55
C THR A 25 0.66 18.33 -18.13
N ALA A 26 1.47 18.78 -17.16
CA ALA A 26 1.47 20.13 -16.60
C ALA A 26 0.11 20.62 -16.06
N ARG A 27 -0.84 19.69 -15.83
CA ARG A 27 -2.20 19.97 -15.37
C ARG A 27 -2.30 20.02 -13.86
N ALA A 28 -3.38 20.64 -13.40
CA ALA A 28 -3.78 20.62 -11.98
C ALA A 28 -4.81 19.52 -11.73
N TYR A 29 -4.57 18.73 -10.71
CA TYR A 29 -5.41 17.57 -10.32
C TYR A 29 -6.01 17.78 -8.95
N PRO A 30 -7.31 17.47 -8.73
CA PRO A 30 -7.88 17.44 -7.39
C PRO A 30 -7.17 16.37 -6.53
N LEU A 31 -6.67 16.77 -5.38
CA LEU A 31 -5.88 15.86 -4.53
C LEU A 31 -6.68 14.63 -4.05
N PHE A 32 -7.98 14.81 -3.82
CA PHE A 32 -8.87 13.72 -3.44
C PHE A 32 -9.07 12.70 -4.55
N ASP A 33 -9.11 13.14 -5.81
CA ASP A 33 -9.27 12.22 -6.95
C ASP A 33 -7.98 11.43 -7.19
N VAL A 34 -6.82 12.06 -6.97
CA VAL A 34 -5.54 11.34 -6.97
C VAL A 34 -5.51 10.27 -5.88
N ALA A 35 -5.98 10.58 -4.66
CA ALA A 35 -6.07 9.60 -3.59
C ALA A 35 -7.01 8.44 -3.93
N LYS A 36 -8.18 8.73 -4.51
CA LYS A 36 -9.10 7.69 -4.99
C LYS A 36 -8.47 6.82 -6.07
N LEU A 37 -7.69 7.41 -6.98
CA LEU A 37 -6.99 6.69 -8.04
C LEU A 37 -5.96 5.70 -7.46
N VAL A 38 -5.26 6.08 -6.39
CA VAL A 38 -4.33 5.20 -5.66
C VAL A 38 -5.08 4.05 -5.00
N LEU A 39 -6.23 4.32 -4.37
CA LEU A 39 -7.03 3.30 -3.70
C LEU A 39 -7.80 2.39 -4.65
N TYR A 40 -7.98 2.79 -5.91
CA TYR A 40 -8.82 2.07 -6.88
C TYR A 40 -8.29 0.67 -7.20
N LYS A 41 -6.97 0.53 -7.36
CA LYS A 41 -6.31 -0.76 -7.62
C LYS A 41 -5.37 -1.13 -6.47
N PRO A 42 -5.39 -2.38 -6.00
CA PRO A 42 -4.52 -2.82 -4.90
C PRO A 42 -3.03 -2.72 -5.22
N GLU A 43 -2.63 -2.84 -6.50
CA GLU A 43 -1.24 -2.74 -6.95
C GLU A 43 -0.67 -1.32 -6.83
N ARG A 44 -1.53 -0.31 -6.64
CA ARG A 44 -1.13 1.10 -6.55
C ARG A 44 -0.85 1.58 -5.13
N HIS A 45 -1.12 0.74 -4.13
CA HIS A 45 -0.92 1.10 -2.74
C HIS A 45 -0.33 -0.02 -1.91
N GLN A 46 0.32 0.36 -0.85
CA GLN A 46 0.76 -0.49 0.23
C GLN A 46 -0.14 -0.26 1.44
N VAL A 47 -0.32 -1.31 2.24
CA VAL A 47 -1.06 -1.26 3.49
C VAL A 47 -0.07 -1.26 4.63
N LYS A 48 -0.06 -0.18 5.40
CA LYS A 48 0.74 -0.05 6.62
C LYS A 48 -0.14 -0.34 7.82
N LEU A 49 0.17 -1.41 8.54
CA LEU A 49 -0.49 -1.84 9.76
C LEU A 49 0.35 -1.36 10.94
N THR A 50 -0.26 -0.64 11.86
CA THR A 50 0.41 -0.17 13.09
C THR A 50 -0.46 -0.52 14.28
N ARG A 51 0.11 -1.19 15.27
CA ARG A 51 -0.60 -1.51 16.50
C ARG A 51 -0.26 -0.48 17.56
N GLN A 52 -1.30 0.15 18.10
CA GLN A 52 -1.16 1.12 19.16
C GLN A 52 -0.81 0.41 20.48
N PRO A 53 0.02 1.02 21.33
CA PRO A 53 0.27 0.50 22.67
C PRO A 53 -1.02 0.46 23.48
N THR A 54 -1.02 -0.30 24.58
CA THR A 54 -2.13 -0.29 25.53
C THR A 54 -2.28 1.09 26.17
N PRO A 55 -3.44 1.41 26.75
CA PRO A 55 -3.60 2.65 27.54
C PRO A 55 -2.56 2.79 28.66
N THR A 56 -1.99 1.69 29.13
CA THR A 56 -0.91 1.63 30.12
C THR A 56 0.49 1.81 29.51
N GLY A 57 0.61 2.07 28.19
CA GLY A 57 1.87 2.25 27.51
C GLY A 57 2.61 0.97 27.11
N THR A 58 2.05 -0.21 27.37
CA THR A 58 2.69 -1.49 27.01
C THR A 58 2.68 -1.68 25.49
N PRO A 59 3.83 -1.96 24.84
CA PRO A 59 3.91 -2.23 23.42
C PRO A 59 3.07 -3.46 23.03
N ARG A 60 2.33 -3.37 21.96
CA ARG A 60 1.60 -4.49 21.35
C ARG A 60 2.20 -4.77 19.98
N PRO A 61 3.11 -5.74 19.85
CA PRO A 61 3.67 -6.07 18.54
C PRO A 61 2.64 -6.79 17.67
N LEU A 62 2.85 -6.65 16.37
CA LEU A 62 2.33 -7.56 15.36
C LEU A 62 3.37 -8.64 15.10
N TRP A 63 2.93 -9.82 14.66
CA TRP A 63 3.78 -10.98 14.42
C TRP A 63 3.66 -11.39 12.95
N ARG A 64 4.77 -11.31 12.20
CA ARG A 64 4.83 -11.68 10.79
C ARG A 64 5.59 -12.99 10.63
N VAL A 65 4.97 -13.95 9.94
CA VAL A 65 5.65 -15.18 9.51
C VAL A 65 6.48 -14.85 8.28
N THR A 66 7.80 -15.11 8.35
CA THR A 66 8.76 -14.74 7.30
C THR A 66 8.63 -15.56 6.02
N TRP A 67 7.92 -16.69 6.07
CA TRP A 67 7.82 -17.63 4.94
C TRP A 67 6.66 -17.34 3.98
N ASP A 68 5.62 -16.68 4.45
CA ASP A 68 4.42 -16.36 3.66
C ASP A 68 3.85 -14.97 3.92
N ASP A 69 4.59 -14.14 4.68
CA ASP A 69 4.22 -12.76 5.05
C ASP A 69 2.86 -12.63 5.75
N GLN A 70 2.35 -13.72 6.34
CA GLN A 70 1.12 -13.67 7.12
C GLN A 70 1.35 -12.92 8.44
N ILE A 71 0.38 -12.09 8.82
CA ILE A 71 0.46 -11.25 10.03
C ILE A 71 -0.61 -11.68 11.03
N PHE A 72 -0.21 -11.76 12.31
CA PHE A 72 -1.02 -12.17 13.44
C PHE A 72 -0.95 -11.16 14.58
N LEU A 73 -1.92 -11.23 15.49
CA LEU A 73 -2.01 -10.35 16.65
C LEU A 73 -1.26 -10.88 17.86
N SER A 74 -0.93 -12.16 17.89
CA SER A 74 -0.19 -12.79 18.96
C SER A 74 0.87 -13.75 18.43
N GLN A 75 1.93 -13.95 19.23
CA GLN A 75 2.98 -14.94 18.94
C GLN A 75 2.40 -16.34 18.79
N HIS A 76 1.47 -16.71 19.67
CA HIS A 76 0.85 -18.03 19.66
C HIS A 76 0.13 -18.32 18.34
N GLU A 77 -0.68 -17.36 17.83
CA GLU A 77 -1.35 -17.52 16.53
C GLU A 77 -0.36 -17.68 15.37
N ALA A 78 0.74 -16.91 15.38
CA ALA A 78 1.79 -17.00 14.36
C ALA A 78 2.49 -18.38 14.41
N VAL A 79 2.83 -18.88 15.61
CA VAL A 79 3.43 -20.20 15.80
C VAL A 79 2.47 -21.32 15.36
N GLN A 80 1.21 -21.24 15.74
CA GLN A 80 0.18 -22.19 15.31
C GLN A 80 0.01 -22.22 13.78
N HIS A 81 0.13 -21.06 13.13
CA HIS A 81 0.10 -20.98 11.68
C HIS A 81 1.32 -21.68 11.07
N VAL A 82 2.54 -21.43 11.59
CA VAL A 82 3.78 -22.09 11.14
C VAL A 82 3.66 -23.60 11.30
N MET A 83 3.25 -24.07 12.48
CA MET A 83 3.11 -25.50 12.79
C MET A 83 2.09 -26.22 11.90
N ARG A 84 1.03 -25.53 11.46
CA ARG A 84 -0.02 -26.11 10.61
C ARG A 84 0.31 -26.01 9.13
N ARG A 85 0.72 -24.82 8.68
CA ARG A 85 0.88 -24.52 7.25
C ARG A 85 2.17 -25.08 6.69
N PHE A 86 3.22 -25.12 7.53
CA PHE A 86 4.56 -25.54 7.16
C PHE A 86 5.00 -26.78 7.94
N ALA A 87 4.05 -27.64 8.29
CA ALA A 87 4.31 -28.86 9.05
C ALA A 87 5.50 -29.64 8.51
N ASP A 88 5.53 -29.92 7.21
CA ASP A 88 6.57 -30.72 6.56
C ASP A 88 7.96 -30.04 6.57
N ARG A 89 7.99 -28.71 6.68
CA ARG A 89 9.23 -27.93 6.79
C ARG A 89 9.73 -27.87 8.24
N VAL A 90 8.79 -27.90 9.20
CA VAL A 90 9.10 -27.76 10.63
C VAL A 90 9.49 -29.10 11.24
N TYR A 91 8.75 -30.18 10.90
CA TYR A 91 8.98 -31.48 11.50
C TYR A 91 8.65 -32.65 10.56
N ALA A 92 9.35 -33.77 10.76
CA ALA A 92 9.00 -35.05 10.18
C ALA A 92 8.23 -35.90 11.22
N LYS A 93 7.24 -36.67 10.74
CA LYS A 93 6.52 -37.64 11.55
C LYS A 93 7.11 -39.02 11.31
N ASN A 94 7.76 -39.56 12.32
CA ASN A 94 8.34 -40.91 12.29
C ASN A 94 7.52 -41.83 13.21
N GLN A 95 7.26 -43.04 12.74
CA GLN A 95 6.63 -44.07 13.58
C GLN A 95 7.73 -44.97 14.13
N THR A 96 7.88 -44.96 15.46
CA THR A 96 8.83 -45.83 16.14
C THR A 96 8.06 -47.02 16.69
N PRO A 97 8.48 -48.28 16.40
CA PRO A 97 7.86 -49.44 16.97
C PRO A 97 8.11 -49.47 18.50
N ILE A 98 7.07 -49.78 19.25
CA ILE A 98 7.10 -49.91 20.70
C ILE A 98 6.45 -51.23 21.06
N ASP A 99 6.95 -51.87 22.11
CA ASP A 99 6.32 -53.07 22.65
C ASP A 99 4.87 -52.76 23.07
N PRO A 100 3.88 -53.52 22.60
CA PRO A 100 2.50 -53.33 23.00
C PRO A 100 2.33 -53.50 24.49
N PRO A 101 1.32 -52.86 25.10
CA PRO A 101 1.05 -53.02 26.53
C PRO A 101 0.90 -54.48 26.93
N LYS A 102 1.69 -54.91 27.92
CA LYS A 102 1.61 -56.27 28.46
C LYS A 102 0.41 -56.38 29.37
N GLY A 103 -0.47 -57.34 29.13
CA GLY A 103 -1.65 -57.57 29.95
C GLY A 103 -2.70 -58.43 29.25
N ASN A 104 -3.65 -58.97 30.01
CA ASN A 104 -4.79 -59.67 29.45
C ASN A 104 -5.97 -58.70 29.39
N PHE A 105 -6.36 -58.31 28.16
CA PHE A 105 -7.42 -57.37 27.89
C PHE A 105 -8.62 -58.09 27.29
N ALA A 106 -9.72 -58.16 28.03
CA ALA A 106 -10.93 -58.85 27.61
C ALA A 106 -11.84 -58.03 26.68
N PHE A 107 -11.66 -56.71 26.68
CA PHE A 107 -12.44 -55.77 25.85
C PHE A 107 -11.71 -54.47 25.70
N VAL A 108 -12.10 -53.68 24.69
CA VAL A 108 -11.59 -52.34 24.42
C VAL A 108 -12.73 -51.36 24.17
N ASN A 109 -12.51 -50.12 24.56
CA ASN A 109 -13.48 -49.06 24.30
C ASN A 109 -13.13 -48.30 23.01
N ARG A 110 -14.16 -47.95 22.24
CA ARG A 110 -14.09 -47.21 21.01
C ARG A 110 -14.92 -45.92 21.13
N CYS A 111 -14.44 -44.82 20.58
CA CYS A 111 -15.20 -43.57 20.48
C CYS A 111 -16.33 -43.74 19.46
N GLY A 112 -17.59 -43.50 19.84
CA GLY A 112 -18.74 -43.60 18.95
C GLY A 112 -18.94 -42.41 18.02
N PHE A 113 -18.03 -41.41 18.06
CA PHE A 113 -18.02 -40.26 17.13
C PHE A 113 -16.91 -40.36 16.08
N THR A 114 -15.75 -40.90 16.43
CA THR A 114 -14.54 -40.87 15.58
C THR A 114 -14.04 -42.29 15.26
N ASP A 115 -14.67 -43.32 15.78
CA ASP A 115 -14.29 -44.71 15.66
C ASP A 115 -12.86 -45.06 16.11
N VAL A 116 -12.20 -44.17 16.85
CA VAL A 116 -10.83 -44.37 17.38
C VAL A 116 -10.86 -45.28 18.62
N TRP A 117 -9.91 -46.20 18.69
CA TRP A 117 -9.71 -47.07 19.87
C TRP A 117 -9.15 -46.29 21.05
N LEU A 118 -9.90 -46.20 22.13
CA LEU A 118 -9.51 -45.52 23.36
C LEU A 118 -8.71 -46.43 24.30
N GLY A 119 -8.88 -47.75 24.15
CA GLY A 119 -8.26 -48.78 24.98
C GLY A 119 -9.19 -49.30 26.06
N PRO A 120 -8.73 -50.31 26.83
CA PRO A 120 -9.48 -50.90 27.91
C PRO A 120 -9.47 -49.99 29.15
N PRO A 121 -10.54 -49.92 29.95
CA PRO A 121 -10.62 -49.08 31.16
C PRO A 121 -9.59 -49.40 32.23
N ASN A 122 -9.07 -50.61 32.26
CA ASN A 122 -8.03 -51.05 33.19
C ASN A 122 -6.61 -50.71 32.73
N TYR A 123 -6.46 -50.08 31.55
CA TYR A 123 -5.16 -49.57 31.10
C TYR A 123 -4.83 -48.26 31.83
N HIS A 124 -3.61 -48.15 32.36
CA HIS A 124 -3.21 -47.05 33.23
C HIS A 124 -3.34 -45.66 32.57
N GLU A 125 -3.13 -45.54 31.24
CA GLU A 125 -3.26 -44.30 30.52
C GLU A 125 -4.67 -44.03 29.95
N TYR A 126 -5.64 -44.93 30.19
CA TYR A 126 -6.97 -44.82 29.60
C TYR A 126 -7.62 -43.45 29.83
N GLN A 127 -7.58 -42.95 31.05
CA GLN A 127 -8.19 -41.66 31.41
C GLN A 127 -7.48 -40.48 30.70
N VAL A 128 -6.16 -40.52 30.65
CA VAL A 128 -5.37 -39.48 29.95
C VAL A 128 -5.67 -39.48 28.46
N ARG A 129 -5.75 -40.64 27.85
CA ARG A 129 -6.11 -40.78 26.42
C ARG A 129 -7.52 -40.32 26.13
N LEU A 130 -8.47 -40.60 27.01
CA LEU A 130 -9.85 -40.19 26.89
C LEU A 130 -9.98 -38.67 26.92
N VAL A 131 -9.33 -37.98 27.85
CA VAL A 131 -9.32 -36.52 27.94
C VAL A 131 -8.59 -35.91 26.72
N ARG A 132 -7.40 -36.43 26.36
CA ARG A 132 -6.63 -35.96 25.21
C ARG A 132 -7.42 -36.12 23.91
N HIS A 133 -8.05 -37.26 23.68
CA HIS A 133 -8.88 -37.52 22.50
C HIS A 133 -10.06 -36.55 22.40
N HIS A 134 -10.74 -36.29 23.50
CA HIS A 134 -11.83 -35.32 23.54
C HIS A 134 -11.35 -33.91 23.20
N GLN A 135 -10.26 -33.44 23.81
CA GLN A 135 -9.70 -32.08 23.57
C GLN A 135 -9.22 -31.89 22.14
N GLN A 136 -8.64 -32.91 21.51
CA GLN A 136 -8.07 -32.84 20.18
C GLN A 136 -9.10 -32.96 19.05
N HIS A 137 -10.13 -33.80 19.22
CA HIS A 137 -11.05 -34.16 18.15
C HIS A 137 -12.49 -33.73 18.35
N LEU A 138 -12.89 -33.46 19.59
CA LEU A 138 -14.29 -33.19 19.97
C LEU A 138 -14.42 -31.98 20.92
N PRO A 139 -13.74 -30.85 20.71
CA PRO A 139 -13.78 -29.71 21.63
C PRO A 139 -15.17 -29.10 21.78
N ASP A 140 -16.01 -29.20 20.73
CA ASP A 140 -17.38 -28.65 20.72
C ASP A 140 -18.43 -29.58 21.35
N VAL A 141 -18.05 -30.81 21.72
CA VAL A 141 -18.96 -31.78 22.33
C VAL A 141 -18.76 -31.78 23.85
N PRO A 142 -19.81 -31.63 24.68
CA PRO A 142 -19.69 -31.76 26.13
C PRO A 142 -19.07 -33.11 26.51
N PHE A 143 -18.13 -33.10 27.48
CA PHE A 143 -17.37 -34.29 27.87
C PHE A 143 -18.25 -35.44 28.35
N GLU A 144 -19.36 -35.16 29.06
CA GLU A 144 -20.33 -36.17 29.50
C GLU A 144 -21.06 -36.81 28.31
N ARG A 145 -21.39 -36.04 27.27
CA ARG A 145 -22.01 -36.58 26.06
C ARG A 145 -21.02 -37.44 25.26
N PHE A 146 -19.75 -37.08 25.26
CA PHE A 146 -18.68 -37.89 24.69
C PHE A 146 -18.56 -39.21 25.44
N LYS A 147 -18.49 -39.23 26.79
CA LYS A 147 -18.44 -40.45 27.61
C LYS A 147 -19.64 -41.36 27.35
N ALA A 148 -20.85 -40.81 27.27
CA ALA A 148 -22.06 -41.59 27.00
C ALA A 148 -22.09 -42.29 25.61
N ARG A 149 -21.22 -41.86 24.69
CA ARG A 149 -21.11 -42.46 23.36
C ARG A 149 -19.92 -43.42 23.19
N ILE A 150 -19.22 -43.73 24.29
CA ILE A 150 -18.16 -44.73 24.26
C ILE A 150 -18.79 -46.12 24.17
N GLN A 151 -18.34 -46.90 23.20
CA GLN A 151 -18.79 -48.24 22.94
C GLN A 151 -17.74 -49.25 23.43
N THR A 152 -18.19 -50.23 24.20
CA THR A 152 -17.35 -51.34 24.68
C THR A 152 -17.46 -52.50 23.69
N VAL A 153 -16.34 -52.89 23.09
CA VAL A 153 -16.24 -53.99 22.14
C VAL A 153 -15.47 -55.14 22.76
N ARG A 154 -16.07 -56.35 22.77
CA ARG A 154 -15.49 -57.56 23.37
C ARG A 154 -14.89 -58.52 22.35
N ASP A 155 -14.72 -58.05 21.13
CA ASP A 155 -14.20 -58.84 20.04
C ASP A 155 -12.66 -58.99 20.17
N PRO A 156 -12.12 -60.21 20.12
CA PRO A 156 -10.68 -60.44 20.10
C PRO A 156 -9.96 -59.68 18.99
N GLU A 157 -10.57 -59.51 17.80
CA GLU A 157 -10.01 -58.74 16.70
C GLU A 157 -9.88 -57.25 17.05
N ALA A 158 -10.85 -56.70 17.78
CA ALA A 158 -10.82 -55.31 18.27
C ALA A 158 -9.70 -55.09 19.27
N VAL A 159 -9.47 -56.03 20.17
CA VAL A 159 -8.36 -56.01 21.13
C VAL A 159 -7.03 -56.05 20.39
N GLN A 160 -6.91 -56.93 19.40
CA GLN A 160 -5.70 -57.03 18.57
C GLN A 160 -5.46 -55.77 17.76
N ALA A 161 -6.48 -55.18 17.14
CA ALA A 161 -6.41 -53.91 16.42
C ALA A 161 -5.94 -52.78 17.33
N TRP A 162 -6.44 -52.72 18.57
CA TRP A 162 -5.96 -51.78 19.57
C TRP A 162 -4.48 -52.01 19.96
N LEU A 163 -4.07 -53.25 20.24
CA LEU A 163 -2.67 -53.61 20.53
C LEU A 163 -1.75 -53.21 19.35
N THR A 164 -2.16 -53.48 18.11
CA THR A 164 -1.43 -53.06 16.95
C THR A 164 -1.32 -51.53 16.85
N SER A 165 -2.40 -50.81 17.17
CA SER A 165 -2.36 -49.35 17.24
C SER A 165 -1.43 -48.79 18.32
N MET A 166 -1.19 -49.61 19.38
CA MET A 166 -0.28 -49.28 20.48
C MET A 166 1.16 -49.74 20.25
N SER A 167 1.40 -50.55 19.22
CA SER A 167 2.75 -51.03 18.88
C SER A 167 3.58 -50.01 18.13
N SER A 168 3.01 -48.87 17.80
CA SER A 168 3.73 -47.75 17.14
C SER A 168 3.45 -46.45 17.88
N LYS A 169 4.53 -45.67 18.07
CA LYS A 169 4.47 -44.31 18.64
C LYS A 169 4.89 -43.33 17.54
N THR A 170 4.10 -42.27 17.36
CA THR A 170 4.49 -41.18 16.50
C THR A 170 5.49 -40.27 17.22
N VAL A 171 6.63 -40.10 16.64
CA VAL A 171 7.68 -39.19 17.13
C VAL A 171 7.85 -38.07 16.10
N TYR A 172 7.99 -36.86 16.61
CA TYR A 172 8.14 -35.65 15.80
C TYR A 172 9.60 -35.23 15.83
N GLU A 173 10.26 -35.27 14.69
CA GLU A 173 11.66 -34.87 14.54
C GLU A 173 11.74 -33.45 13.99
N CYS A 174 12.45 -32.53 14.69
CA CYS A 174 12.62 -31.15 14.25
C CYS A 174 13.49 -31.09 12.98
N GLN A 175 12.97 -30.49 11.90
CA GLN A 175 13.70 -30.30 10.65
C GLN A 175 14.42 -28.95 10.56
N LEU A 176 14.13 -28.02 11.49
CA LEU A 176 14.76 -26.70 11.52
C LEU A 176 16.17 -26.73 12.12
N CYS A 177 16.48 -27.75 12.93
CA CYS A 177 17.82 -27.96 13.49
C CYS A 177 18.77 -28.56 12.45
N ALA A 178 19.90 -27.88 12.20
CA ALA A 178 20.83 -28.28 11.14
C ALA A 178 21.64 -29.55 11.50
N GLU A 179 22.16 -29.67 12.72
CA GLU A 179 23.12 -30.72 13.09
C GLU A 179 22.53 -31.81 14.00
N ASN A 180 21.69 -31.44 14.95
CA ASN A 180 21.12 -32.39 15.89
C ASN A 180 19.60 -32.27 15.83
N LYS A 181 18.97 -33.16 15.10
CA LYS A 181 17.52 -33.16 14.90
C LYS A 181 16.84 -33.82 16.12
N PRO A 182 16.45 -33.05 17.13
CA PRO A 182 15.82 -33.62 18.31
C PRO A 182 14.45 -34.19 17.97
N SER A 183 14.14 -35.30 18.61
CA SER A 183 12.87 -36.01 18.46
C SER A 183 12.01 -35.81 19.67
N PHE A 184 10.72 -35.58 19.47
CA PHE A 184 9.75 -35.27 20.50
C PHE A 184 8.55 -36.21 20.39
N ASP A 185 8.08 -36.66 21.53
CA ASP A 185 6.91 -37.54 21.64
C ASP A 185 5.57 -36.82 21.57
N ASP A 186 5.60 -35.51 21.78
CA ASP A 186 4.41 -34.64 21.80
C ASP A 186 4.63 -33.40 20.97
N LEU A 187 3.60 -33.05 20.20
CA LEU A 187 3.63 -31.87 19.31
C LEU A 187 3.74 -30.57 20.09
N GLY A 188 3.20 -30.48 21.30
CA GLY A 188 3.30 -29.28 22.14
C GLY A 188 4.72 -29.07 22.69
N VAL A 189 5.47 -30.16 22.95
CA VAL A 189 6.89 -30.05 23.33
C VAL A 189 7.74 -29.60 22.14
N LEU A 190 7.45 -30.10 20.93
CA LEU A 190 8.07 -29.62 19.71
C LEU A 190 7.75 -28.14 19.45
N GLU A 191 6.49 -27.73 19.61
CA GLU A 191 6.08 -26.32 19.48
C GLU A 191 6.88 -25.43 20.42
N LYS A 192 7.02 -25.83 21.68
CA LYS A 192 7.86 -25.11 22.65
C LYS A 192 9.32 -25.04 22.20
N HIS A 193 9.89 -26.13 21.71
CA HIS A 193 11.25 -26.15 21.15
C HIS A 193 11.39 -25.17 19.96
N VAL A 194 10.40 -25.11 19.06
CA VAL A 194 10.39 -24.18 17.93
C VAL A 194 10.34 -22.73 18.44
N VAL A 195 9.56 -22.44 19.46
CA VAL A 195 9.52 -21.11 20.06
C VAL A 195 10.85 -20.74 20.71
N ASP A 196 11.45 -21.67 21.46
CA ASP A 196 12.68 -21.38 22.21
C ASP A 196 13.93 -21.27 21.29
N GLN A 197 14.00 -22.04 20.20
CA GLN A 197 15.20 -22.14 19.38
C GLN A 197 15.08 -21.52 17.99
N HIS A 198 13.88 -21.49 17.39
CA HIS A 198 13.68 -21.15 15.98
C HIS A 198 12.73 -19.98 15.75
N LEU A 199 12.21 -19.36 16.81
CA LEU A 199 11.23 -18.26 16.68
C LEU A 199 11.73 -17.16 15.77
N ALA A 200 12.96 -16.68 15.99
CA ALA A 200 13.54 -15.57 15.23
C ALA A 200 13.79 -15.88 13.74
N SER A 201 13.91 -17.17 13.38
CA SER A 201 14.08 -17.59 11.98
C SER A 201 12.75 -17.69 11.21
N CYS A 202 11.64 -17.88 11.93
CA CYS A 202 10.32 -18.12 11.35
C CYS A 202 9.39 -16.91 11.47
N ILE A 203 9.56 -16.12 12.53
CA ILE A 203 8.60 -15.08 12.92
C ILE A 203 9.33 -13.81 13.34
N GLU A 204 8.92 -12.70 12.76
CA GLU A 204 9.39 -11.36 13.10
C GLU A 204 8.31 -10.62 13.90
N SER A 205 8.71 -9.84 14.89
CA SER A 205 7.80 -9.02 15.67
C SER A 205 8.15 -7.54 15.54
N ALA A 206 7.17 -6.72 15.22
CA ALA A 206 7.33 -5.27 15.15
C ALA A 206 6.00 -4.55 15.45
N PRO A 207 6.04 -3.31 15.91
CA PRO A 207 4.81 -2.52 16.12
C PRO A 207 4.13 -2.13 14.80
N THR A 208 4.87 -2.18 13.69
CA THR A 208 4.40 -1.75 12.37
C THR A 208 4.92 -2.69 11.29
N PHE A 209 4.03 -3.11 10.40
CA PHE A 209 4.39 -3.79 9.15
C PHE A 209 3.76 -3.08 7.95
N THR A 210 4.49 -3.09 6.84
CA THR A 210 4.00 -2.59 5.55
C THR A 210 4.02 -3.73 4.56
N MET A 211 2.94 -3.88 3.79
CA MET A 211 2.80 -4.94 2.80
C MET A 211 2.14 -4.40 1.53
N PRO A 212 2.37 -5.03 0.37
CA PRO A 212 1.66 -4.68 -0.87
C PRO A 212 0.14 -4.87 -0.71
N GLY A 213 -0.63 -4.00 -1.36
CA GLY A 213 -2.10 -4.08 -1.33
C GLY A 213 -2.66 -5.44 -1.76
N PRO A 214 -2.15 -6.10 -2.82
CA PRO A 214 -2.59 -7.46 -3.18
C PRO A 214 -2.35 -8.48 -2.06
N ALA A 215 -1.19 -8.46 -1.41
CA ALA A 215 -0.85 -9.36 -0.31
C ALA A 215 -1.77 -9.17 0.90
N SER A 216 -2.18 -7.93 1.19
CA SER A 216 -3.10 -7.63 2.30
C SER A 216 -4.48 -8.30 2.18
N ARG A 217 -4.89 -8.64 0.96
CA ARG A 217 -6.16 -9.35 0.69
C ARG A 217 -6.07 -10.85 0.95
N LEU A 218 -4.86 -11.40 1.01
CA LEU A 218 -4.57 -12.82 1.21
C LEU A 218 -4.27 -13.15 2.68
N LEU A 219 -4.41 -12.19 3.59
CA LEU A 219 -4.18 -12.42 5.01
C LEU A 219 -5.17 -13.43 5.58
N ALA A 220 -4.64 -14.48 6.20
CA ALA A 220 -5.42 -15.57 6.80
C ALA A 220 -6.16 -15.12 8.06
N HIS A 221 -5.60 -14.14 8.80
CA HIS A 221 -6.20 -13.67 10.04
C HIS A 221 -7.44 -12.80 9.78
N ARG A 222 -8.63 -13.37 10.02
CA ARG A 222 -9.93 -12.73 9.73
C ARG A 222 -10.12 -11.36 10.37
N GLY A 223 -9.64 -11.16 11.60
CA GLY A 223 -9.75 -9.88 12.31
C GLY A 223 -8.95 -8.78 11.63
N ILE A 224 -7.71 -9.06 11.20
CA ILE A 224 -6.86 -8.09 10.50
C ILE A 224 -7.45 -7.79 9.12
N SER A 225 -7.78 -8.81 8.33
CA SER A 225 -8.34 -8.63 6.99
C SER A 225 -9.69 -7.87 7.02
N GLY A 226 -10.54 -8.14 8.02
CA GLY A 226 -11.77 -7.40 8.25
C GLY A 226 -11.53 -5.91 8.56
N THR A 227 -10.54 -5.62 9.43
CA THR A 227 -10.17 -4.23 9.77
C THR A 227 -9.62 -3.48 8.54
N ILE A 228 -8.76 -4.13 7.75
CA ILE A 228 -8.25 -3.55 6.49
C ILE A 228 -9.40 -3.23 5.54
N ARG A 229 -10.34 -4.16 5.38
CA ARG A 229 -11.51 -3.97 4.50
C ARG A 229 -12.37 -2.79 4.95
N THR A 230 -12.69 -2.70 6.24
CA THR A 230 -13.47 -1.59 6.80
C THR A 230 -12.75 -0.26 6.60
N ALA A 231 -11.43 -0.21 6.86
CA ALA A 231 -10.62 0.98 6.63
C ALA A 231 -10.59 1.39 5.15
N TRP A 232 -10.45 0.42 4.24
CA TRP A 232 -10.48 0.66 2.80
C TRP A 232 -11.83 1.20 2.33
N GLU A 233 -12.94 0.65 2.81
CA GLU A 233 -14.29 1.13 2.48
C GLU A 233 -14.52 2.57 2.97
N SER A 234 -14.00 2.92 4.15
CA SER A 234 -14.03 4.27 4.68
C SER A 234 -13.20 5.25 3.84
N GLU A 235 -11.93 4.90 3.57
CA GLU A 235 -11.02 5.71 2.77
C GLU A 235 -11.49 5.86 1.30
N ARG A 236 -12.13 4.84 0.73
CA ARG A 236 -12.71 4.93 -0.61
C ARG A 236 -13.82 5.98 -0.69
N ARG A 237 -14.59 6.18 0.37
CA ARG A 237 -15.64 7.21 0.44
C ARG A 237 -15.02 8.58 0.65
N PHE A 238 -14.10 8.68 1.61
CA PHE A 238 -13.46 9.95 1.97
C PHE A 238 -12.00 9.74 2.38
N PRO A 239 -11.03 9.84 1.45
CA PRO A 239 -9.65 9.39 1.61
C PRO A 239 -8.77 10.36 2.41
N LEU A 240 -9.14 10.71 3.64
CA LEU A 240 -8.41 11.69 4.45
C LEU A 240 -6.98 11.27 4.79
N ASN A 241 -6.82 10.03 5.26
CA ASN A 241 -5.50 9.54 5.67
C ASN A 241 -4.61 9.30 4.47
N THR A 242 -5.18 8.77 3.38
CA THR A 242 -4.48 8.61 2.09
C THR A 242 -4.04 9.96 1.52
N VAL A 243 -4.89 10.99 1.57
CA VAL A 243 -4.56 12.36 1.15
C VAL A 243 -3.42 12.93 1.99
N ALA A 244 -3.45 12.74 3.31
CA ALA A 244 -2.39 13.20 4.20
C ALA A 244 -1.02 12.55 3.85
N ALA A 245 -1.01 11.24 3.61
CA ALA A 245 0.18 10.50 3.20
C ALA A 245 0.70 10.96 1.81
N LEU A 246 -0.20 11.11 0.83
CA LEU A 246 0.13 11.60 -0.51
C LEU A 246 0.69 13.03 -0.51
N ARG A 247 0.17 13.89 0.35
CA ARG A 247 0.67 15.27 0.49
C ARG A 247 2.17 15.30 0.80
N VAL A 248 2.61 14.47 1.72
CA VAL A 248 4.02 14.39 2.09
C VAL A 248 4.87 13.89 0.90
N ALA A 249 4.41 12.85 0.22
CA ALA A 249 5.10 12.27 -0.92
C ALA A 249 5.18 13.24 -2.10
N LEU A 250 4.07 13.84 -2.52
CA LEU A 250 4.01 14.80 -3.64
C LEU A 250 4.82 16.07 -3.35
N GLY A 251 4.85 16.52 -2.08
CA GLY A 251 5.69 17.65 -1.68
C GLY A 251 7.18 17.39 -1.93
N LYS A 252 7.67 16.17 -1.64
CA LYS A 252 9.05 15.75 -1.94
C LYS A 252 9.35 15.75 -3.45
N HIS A 253 8.36 15.46 -4.29
CA HIS A 253 8.47 15.52 -5.75
C HIS A 253 8.31 16.94 -6.32
N GLY A 254 8.16 17.96 -5.46
CA GLY A 254 8.13 19.36 -5.84
C GLY A 254 6.78 19.83 -6.41
N PHE A 255 5.68 19.15 -6.08
CA PHE A 255 4.34 19.63 -6.41
C PHE A 255 3.90 20.75 -5.47
N ALA A 256 3.22 21.74 -6.02
CA ALA A 256 2.59 22.82 -5.29
C ALA A 256 1.10 22.55 -5.05
N TYR A 257 0.57 23.11 -3.97
CA TYR A 257 -0.83 22.97 -3.58
C TYR A 257 -1.53 24.32 -3.64
N PHE A 258 -2.76 24.33 -4.12
CA PHE A 258 -3.61 25.51 -4.04
C PHE A 258 -5.08 25.12 -3.89
N LYS A 259 -5.87 26.02 -3.35
CA LYS A 259 -7.33 25.83 -3.20
C LYS A 259 -8.05 26.59 -4.31
N HIS A 260 -9.04 25.93 -4.89
CA HIS A 260 -9.94 26.48 -5.89
C HIS A 260 -11.29 25.77 -5.79
N ASP A 261 -12.35 26.23 -6.49
CA ASP A 261 -13.67 25.59 -6.52
C ASP A 261 -14.20 25.21 -5.12
N LYS A 262 -14.69 26.17 -4.34
CA LYS A 262 -15.27 25.93 -3.00
C LYS A 262 -14.33 25.13 -2.07
N ASN A 263 -13.06 25.51 -2.01
CA ASN A 263 -12.04 24.90 -1.14
C ASN A 263 -11.51 23.52 -1.57
N VAL A 264 -11.74 23.08 -2.79
CA VAL A 264 -11.07 21.88 -3.32
C VAL A 264 -9.57 22.15 -3.39
N THR A 265 -8.77 21.21 -2.84
CA THR A 265 -7.31 21.29 -2.93
C THR A 265 -6.85 20.64 -4.22
N TYR A 266 -6.15 21.41 -5.04
CA TYR A 266 -5.50 20.95 -6.26
C TYR A 266 -4.00 20.84 -6.06
N ILE A 267 -3.38 19.98 -6.85
CA ILE A 267 -1.93 19.82 -6.94
C ILE A 267 -1.49 20.07 -8.39
N SER A 268 -0.36 20.75 -8.54
CA SER A 268 0.27 20.99 -9.84
C SER A 268 1.78 21.03 -9.70
N LYS A 269 2.50 20.62 -10.74
CA LYS A 269 3.96 20.80 -10.82
C LYS A 269 4.32 22.27 -11.00
N ILE A 270 3.47 23.00 -11.67
CA ILE A 270 3.68 24.41 -11.99
C ILE A 270 3.20 25.26 -10.81
N ARG A 271 4.06 26.16 -10.34
CA ARG A 271 3.68 27.14 -9.33
C ARG A 271 2.93 28.29 -9.97
N ARG A 272 1.79 28.62 -9.41
CA ARG A 272 0.98 29.75 -9.87
C ARG A 272 1.73 31.08 -9.76
N LYS A 273 1.68 31.89 -10.80
CA LYS A 273 2.09 33.27 -10.83
C LYS A 273 0.89 34.17 -11.11
N ARG A 274 1.02 35.44 -10.75
CA ARG A 274 0.03 36.47 -11.06
C ARG A 274 0.72 37.59 -11.79
N PHE A 275 0.05 38.19 -12.75
CA PHE A 275 0.55 39.41 -13.37
C PHE A 275 0.42 40.57 -12.36
N GLU A 276 1.41 41.41 -12.27
CA GLU A 276 1.33 42.68 -11.54
C GLU A 276 0.52 43.68 -12.38
N THR A 277 0.81 43.80 -13.67
CA THR A 277 0.04 44.53 -14.67
C THR A 277 0.00 43.74 -15.96
N LEU A 278 -1.00 43.97 -16.80
CA LEU A 278 -1.07 43.38 -18.13
C LEU A 278 -0.39 44.29 -19.18
N ASP A 279 0.12 45.47 -18.75
CA ASP A 279 0.79 46.42 -19.61
C ASP A 279 2.16 45.90 -20.02
N GLY A 280 2.49 46.00 -21.28
CA GLY A 280 3.76 45.50 -21.83
C GLY A 280 3.74 44.04 -22.30
N LEU A 281 2.63 43.31 -22.14
CA LEU A 281 2.44 42.00 -22.77
C LEU A 281 2.07 42.14 -24.24
N ALA A 282 2.48 41.18 -25.05
CA ALA A 282 2.02 41.05 -26.43
C ALA A 282 0.48 40.97 -26.46
N ASP A 283 -0.16 41.63 -27.43
CA ASP A 283 -1.61 41.72 -27.53
C ASP A 283 -2.31 40.35 -27.51
N ASN A 284 -1.72 39.37 -28.20
CA ASN A 284 -2.25 38.00 -28.20
C ASN A 284 -2.34 37.41 -26.77
N ILE A 285 -1.25 37.51 -26.01
CA ILE A 285 -1.16 36.98 -24.65
C ILE A 285 -2.14 37.73 -23.73
N ARG A 286 -2.20 39.06 -23.84
CA ARG A 286 -3.14 39.88 -23.10
C ARG A 286 -4.59 39.46 -23.37
N ASN A 287 -4.95 39.29 -24.63
CA ASN A 287 -6.30 38.93 -25.06
C ASN A 287 -6.69 37.53 -24.53
N ILE A 288 -5.77 36.56 -24.58
CA ILE A 288 -6.00 35.22 -23.98
C ILE A 288 -6.30 35.32 -22.48
N VAL A 289 -5.48 36.09 -21.75
CA VAL A 289 -5.68 36.26 -20.29
C VAL A 289 -7.00 36.95 -19.97
N LEU A 290 -7.35 38.00 -20.71
CA LEU A 290 -8.62 38.74 -20.54
C LEU A 290 -9.82 37.83 -20.84
N PHE A 291 -9.77 37.03 -21.90
CA PHE A 291 -10.81 36.09 -22.25
C PHE A 291 -11.01 35.05 -21.13
N LEU A 292 -9.91 34.43 -20.65
CA LEU A 292 -9.98 33.43 -19.58
C LEU A 292 -10.46 33.99 -18.22
N ARG A 293 -10.23 35.29 -17.97
CA ARG A 293 -10.78 36.00 -16.80
C ARG A 293 -12.25 36.32 -16.94
N ALA A 294 -12.69 36.68 -18.13
CA ALA A 294 -14.11 36.94 -18.42
C ALA A 294 -14.95 35.67 -18.43
N GLN A 295 -14.37 34.57 -18.86
CA GLN A 295 -15.03 33.27 -18.96
C GLN A 295 -14.23 32.17 -18.23
N PRO A 296 -14.25 32.15 -16.90
CA PRO A 296 -13.54 31.13 -16.12
C PRO A 296 -14.13 29.74 -16.39
N GLY A 297 -13.23 28.76 -16.62
CA GLY A 297 -13.63 27.40 -16.95
C GLY A 297 -13.77 27.12 -18.44
N SER A 298 -13.36 28.04 -19.30
CA SER A 298 -13.26 27.81 -20.74
C SER A 298 -12.27 26.66 -21.03
N THR A 299 -12.52 25.93 -22.11
CA THR A 299 -11.64 24.88 -22.60
C THR A 299 -10.75 25.38 -23.75
N ARG A 300 -9.68 24.63 -24.07
CA ARG A 300 -8.84 24.94 -25.25
C ARG A 300 -9.68 25.06 -26.53
N LYS A 301 -10.70 24.20 -26.68
CA LYS A 301 -11.60 24.24 -27.83
C LYS A 301 -12.35 25.57 -27.93
N LEU A 302 -12.94 26.04 -26.85
CA LEU A 302 -13.64 27.33 -26.81
C LEU A 302 -12.70 28.51 -27.08
N LEU A 303 -11.46 28.40 -26.59
CA LEU A 303 -10.44 29.42 -26.88
C LEU A 303 -10.14 29.49 -28.36
N ILE A 304 -9.90 28.36 -29.03
CA ILE A 304 -9.62 28.28 -30.48
C ILE A 304 -10.82 28.81 -31.27
N GLU A 305 -12.02 28.41 -30.92
CA GLU A 305 -13.27 28.83 -31.57
C GLU A 305 -13.50 30.35 -31.46
N HIS A 306 -13.12 30.93 -30.31
CA HIS A 306 -13.25 32.39 -30.10
C HIS A 306 -12.24 33.21 -30.91
N PHE A 307 -10.96 32.79 -31.03
CA PHE A 307 -9.92 33.57 -31.66
C PHE A 307 -9.70 33.26 -33.14
N ILE A 308 -10.08 32.08 -33.61
CA ILE A 308 -9.83 31.61 -34.98
C ILE A 308 -11.14 31.37 -35.75
N GLY A 309 -12.26 31.21 -35.03
CA GLY A 309 -13.56 30.86 -35.59
C GLY A 309 -13.86 29.35 -35.56
N PRO A 310 -15.11 28.96 -35.87
CA PRO A 310 -15.47 27.57 -35.86
C PRO A 310 -14.67 26.75 -36.83
N THR A 311 -13.86 25.82 -36.31
CA THR A 311 -13.19 24.83 -37.18
C THR A 311 -14.28 23.91 -37.74
N THR A 312 -14.75 24.19 -38.93
CA THR A 312 -15.60 23.26 -39.66
C THR A 312 -14.77 21.98 -39.86
N PRO A 313 -15.22 20.79 -39.41
CA PRO A 313 -14.53 19.58 -39.80
C PRO A 313 -14.51 19.53 -41.31
N ALA A 314 -13.35 19.41 -41.91
CA ALA A 314 -13.24 19.17 -43.34
C ALA A 314 -14.04 17.90 -43.63
N GLU A 315 -15.17 18.07 -44.29
CA GLU A 315 -16.01 16.99 -44.81
C GLU A 315 -15.09 16.12 -45.68
N PRO A 316 -14.96 14.83 -45.48
CA PRO A 316 -14.13 14.00 -46.34
C PRO A 316 -14.77 14.09 -47.76
N THR A 317 -14.06 14.72 -48.68
CA THR A 317 -14.43 14.69 -50.08
C THR A 317 -14.70 13.28 -50.51
N PRO A 318 -15.86 12.99 -51.12
CA PRO A 318 -16.17 11.64 -51.58
C PRO A 318 -15.14 11.27 -52.66
N VAL A 319 -14.27 10.35 -52.37
CA VAL A 319 -13.42 9.72 -53.38
C VAL A 319 -14.32 8.87 -54.24
N GLU A 320 -14.50 9.31 -55.49
CA GLU A 320 -15.19 8.60 -56.54
C GLU A 320 -14.54 7.21 -56.72
N PRO A 321 -15.29 6.12 -56.73
CA PRO A 321 -14.70 4.78 -56.85
C PRO A 321 -14.19 4.54 -58.23
N THR A 322 -12.89 4.48 -58.39
CA THR A 322 -12.25 3.96 -59.63
C THR A 322 -12.53 2.46 -59.71
N PRO A 323 -13.01 1.97 -60.90
CA PRO A 323 -13.37 0.57 -61.04
C PRO A 323 -12.15 -0.34 -60.99
N ALA A 324 -12.23 -1.39 -60.21
CA ALA A 324 -11.25 -2.46 -60.08
C ALA A 324 -11.15 -3.29 -61.36
N PRO A 325 -9.97 -3.69 -61.81
CA PRO A 325 -9.81 -4.72 -62.82
C PRO A 325 -9.93 -6.10 -62.16
N SER A 326 -10.72 -6.94 -62.84
CA SER A 326 -10.95 -8.34 -62.55
C SER A 326 -9.63 -9.13 -62.50
N ALA A 327 -9.44 -9.94 -61.49
CA ALA A 327 -8.38 -10.94 -61.43
C ALA A 327 -8.99 -12.33 -61.24
N ASP A 328 -8.72 -13.19 -62.21
CA ASP A 328 -9.00 -14.64 -62.17
C ASP A 328 -8.08 -15.38 -61.17
N PRO A 329 -8.51 -16.55 -60.67
CA PRO A 329 -7.82 -17.28 -59.62
C PRO A 329 -6.84 -18.32 -60.15
N VAL A 330 -5.65 -18.48 -59.57
CA VAL A 330 -4.80 -19.67 -59.76
C VAL A 330 -4.02 -19.99 -58.48
N PRO A 331 -3.55 -21.25 -58.31
CA PRO A 331 -3.77 -22.04 -57.11
C PRO A 331 -2.55 -22.20 -56.19
N VAL A 332 -2.86 -22.79 -55.06
CA VAL A 332 -1.99 -23.26 -53.97
C VAL A 332 -0.85 -24.18 -54.46
N ALA A 333 0.36 -23.97 -53.94
CA ALA A 333 1.36 -25.01 -53.74
C ALA A 333 2.28 -24.68 -52.56
N GLU A 334 2.42 -25.69 -51.71
CA GLU A 334 3.22 -25.76 -50.48
C GLU A 334 4.70 -26.02 -50.73
N PRO A 335 5.52 -26.20 -49.66
CA PRO A 335 6.84 -25.63 -49.51
C PRO A 335 7.99 -26.63 -49.73
N VAL A 336 9.17 -26.18 -50.03
CA VAL A 336 10.38 -27.01 -49.81
C VAL A 336 11.58 -26.14 -49.42
N ALA A 337 12.41 -26.79 -48.61
CA ALA A 337 13.50 -26.28 -47.81
C ALA A 337 14.82 -26.09 -48.58
N ALA A 338 15.68 -25.27 -47.95
CA ALA A 338 17.14 -25.31 -47.84
C ALA A 338 18.01 -25.23 -49.11
N ALA A 339 18.94 -24.31 -49.12
CA ALA A 339 20.37 -24.54 -48.99
C ALA A 339 21.20 -23.29 -49.29
N ALA A 340 22.31 -23.22 -48.58
CA ALA A 340 23.37 -22.23 -48.59
C ALA A 340 24.13 -22.14 -49.92
N ALA A 341 24.68 -20.97 -50.22
CA ALA A 341 26.04 -20.82 -50.79
C ALA A 341 26.48 -19.33 -50.87
N ASP A 342 27.70 -19.18 -50.59
CA ASP A 342 28.61 -18.07 -50.39
C ASP A 342 28.96 -17.25 -51.65
N PRO A 343 29.89 -16.26 -51.53
CA PRO A 343 29.82 -14.91 -52.04
C PRO A 343 30.75 -14.69 -53.26
N VAL A 344 30.65 -13.54 -53.94
CA VAL A 344 31.76 -12.86 -54.71
C VAL A 344 31.20 -11.70 -55.51
N PRO A 345 31.96 -10.71 -56.07
CA PRO A 345 32.59 -9.59 -55.41
C PRO A 345 32.09 -8.21 -55.96
N ALA A 346 32.65 -7.18 -55.36
CA ALA A 346 32.49 -5.77 -55.68
C ALA A 346 32.70 -5.37 -57.14
N GLU A 347 31.78 -4.57 -57.64
CA GLU A 347 32.06 -3.58 -58.70
C GLU A 347 31.62 -2.18 -58.25
N THR A 348 32.59 -1.26 -58.35
CA THR A 348 32.47 0.16 -58.04
C THR A 348 31.77 0.87 -59.20
N PRO A 349 30.70 1.61 -58.96
CA PRO A 349 30.22 2.60 -59.95
C PRO A 349 30.71 4.00 -59.61
N ALA A 350 30.99 4.74 -60.62
CA ALA A 350 31.49 6.11 -60.69
C ALA A 350 30.60 7.17 -60.04
N PRO A 351 31.10 8.39 -59.78
CA PRO A 351 30.43 9.40 -58.98
C PRO A 351 29.26 10.05 -59.74
N VAL A 352 28.09 10.07 -59.14
CA VAL A 352 26.92 10.82 -59.58
C VAL A 352 26.97 12.22 -58.99
N PRO A 353 26.52 13.25 -59.71
CA PRO A 353 26.66 14.65 -59.29
C PRO A 353 25.79 14.95 -58.08
N SER A 354 26.36 15.76 -57.20
CA SER A 354 25.76 16.29 -55.97
C SER A 354 24.38 16.90 -56.26
N ALA A 355 23.34 16.24 -55.82
CA ALA A 355 22.03 16.86 -55.71
C ALA A 355 22.00 17.68 -54.42
N GLU A 356 21.64 18.92 -54.49
CA GLU A 356 21.35 19.81 -53.39
C GLU A 356 20.38 19.13 -52.40
N PRO A 357 20.56 19.30 -51.06
CA PRO A 357 19.60 18.77 -50.09
C PRO A 357 18.23 19.39 -50.33
N PRO A 358 17.15 18.58 -50.31
CA PRO A 358 15.82 19.15 -50.46
C PRO A 358 15.58 20.15 -49.33
N SER A 359 15.26 21.37 -49.73
CA SER A 359 14.78 22.40 -48.80
C SER A 359 13.66 21.82 -47.96
N GLN A 360 13.87 21.77 -46.63
CA GLN A 360 12.82 21.39 -45.69
C GLN A 360 11.59 22.27 -46.00
N PRO A 361 10.40 21.69 -46.12
CA PRO A 361 9.19 22.49 -46.29
C PRO A 361 9.10 23.41 -45.06
N ALA A 362 9.08 24.72 -45.30
CA ALA A 362 8.79 25.70 -44.28
C ALA A 362 7.43 25.31 -43.69
N ILE A 363 7.41 24.82 -42.44
CA ILE A 363 6.21 24.51 -41.70
C ILE A 363 5.46 25.84 -41.60
N LEU A 364 4.39 26.00 -42.35
CA LEU A 364 3.47 27.12 -42.23
C LEU A 364 2.84 27.04 -40.84
N VAL A 365 3.41 27.78 -39.88
CA VAL A 365 2.86 27.90 -38.52
C VAL A 365 1.49 28.55 -38.65
N THR A 366 0.46 27.77 -38.38
CA THR A 366 -0.93 28.23 -38.47
C THR A 366 -1.24 29.22 -37.33
N ALA A 367 -2.30 30.01 -37.46
CA ALA A 367 -2.75 30.92 -36.40
C ALA A 367 -3.09 30.12 -35.13
N GLU A 368 -3.56 28.89 -35.30
CA GLU A 368 -3.85 27.93 -34.21
C GLU A 368 -2.58 27.52 -33.47
N ASP A 369 -1.51 27.19 -34.19
CA ASP A 369 -0.22 26.83 -33.61
C ASP A 369 0.36 27.95 -32.75
N LYS A 370 0.24 29.19 -33.21
CA LYS A 370 0.68 30.38 -32.46
C LYS A 370 -0.15 30.56 -31.17
N LEU A 371 -1.47 30.46 -31.27
CA LEU A 371 -2.39 30.58 -30.14
C LEU A 371 -2.09 29.51 -29.10
N LEU A 372 -1.89 28.27 -29.53
CA LEU A 372 -1.57 27.14 -28.65
C LEU A 372 -0.18 27.28 -28.02
N ALA A 373 0.80 27.83 -28.76
CA ALA A 373 2.13 28.12 -28.22
C ALA A 373 2.09 29.20 -27.14
N ASP A 374 1.33 30.29 -27.36
CA ASP A 374 1.13 31.36 -26.38
C ASP A 374 0.41 30.83 -25.12
N LEU A 375 -0.62 30.00 -25.30
CA LEU A 375 -1.31 29.35 -24.22
C LEU A 375 -0.38 28.38 -23.44
N HIS A 376 0.42 27.60 -24.15
CA HIS A 376 1.38 26.70 -23.56
C HIS A 376 2.42 27.44 -22.71
N TRP A 377 2.91 28.55 -23.21
CA TRP A 377 3.81 29.43 -22.45
C TRP A 377 3.13 29.92 -21.16
N LEU A 378 1.89 30.46 -21.27
CA LEU A 378 1.12 30.92 -20.10
C LEU A 378 0.92 29.81 -19.03
N ILE A 379 0.69 28.58 -19.48
CA ILE A 379 0.54 27.43 -18.58
C ILE A 379 1.90 27.08 -17.95
N THR A 380 2.93 26.94 -18.74
CA THR A 380 4.26 26.50 -18.26
C THR A 380 4.86 27.51 -17.30
N ASP A 381 4.65 28.80 -17.56
CA ASP A 381 5.14 29.87 -16.69
C ASP A 381 4.24 30.11 -15.43
N GLY A 382 3.04 29.52 -15.42
CA GLY A 382 2.14 29.49 -14.25
C GLY A 382 1.14 30.62 -14.14
N TYR A 383 0.93 31.39 -15.19
CA TYR A 383 -0.08 32.46 -15.26
C TYR A 383 -1.49 31.91 -15.54
N VAL A 384 -1.55 30.80 -16.25
CA VAL A 384 -2.79 30.07 -16.54
C VAL A 384 -2.66 28.67 -15.97
N VAL A 385 -3.72 28.15 -15.44
CA VAL A 385 -3.82 26.75 -14.98
C VAL A 385 -4.77 25.99 -15.87
N GLU A 386 -4.33 24.84 -16.36
CA GLU A 386 -5.19 23.83 -16.99
C GLU A 386 -5.53 22.76 -15.95
N PHE A 387 -6.79 22.53 -15.71
CA PHE A 387 -7.26 21.47 -14.82
C PHE A 387 -7.32 20.12 -15.53
N SER A 388 -7.39 19.04 -14.78
CA SER A 388 -7.47 17.68 -15.30
C SER A 388 -8.70 17.41 -16.17
N ASP A 389 -9.76 18.17 -15.99
CA ASP A 389 -11.00 18.15 -16.80
C ASP A 389 -10.94 19.02 -18.08
N GLY A 390 -9.79 19.66 -18.34
CA GLY A 390 -9.56 20.49 -19.51
C GLY A 390 -10.01 21.95 -19.35
N ARG A 391 -10.53 22.35 -18.20
CA ARG A 391 -10.84 23.76 -17.91
C ARG A 391 -9.56 24.57 -17.78
N LEU A 392 -9.59 25.79 -18.28
CA LEU A 392 -8.52 26.78 -18.19
C LEU A 392 -8.95 27.90 -17.24
N MET A 393 -7.99 28.44 -16.50
CA MET A 393 -8.21 29.57 -15.61
C MET A 393 -6.98 30.45 -15.55
N ALA A 394 -7.18 31.76 -15.76
CA ALA A 394 -6.16 32.77 -15.50
C ALA A 394 -6.34 33.36 -14.10
N TRP A 395 -5.25 33.59 -13.39
CA TRP A 395 -5.30 34.19 -12.06
C TRP A 395 -5.64 35.69 -12.16
N PRO A 396 -6.39 36.23 -11.15
CA PRO A 396 -6.56 37.67 -11.02
C PRO A 396 -5.22 38.35 -10.75
N ASP A 397 -5.14 39.64 -10.98
CA ASP A 397 -3.93 40.41 -10.74
C ASP A 397 -3.45 40.30 -9.30
N ALA A 398 -2.17 40.50 -9.09
CA ALA A 398 -1.63 40.60 -7.74
C ALA A 398 -2.28 41.80 -7.02
N PRO A 399 -2.63 41.66 -5.74
CA PRO A 399 -3.04 42.83 -4.98
C PRO A 399 -1.92 43.88 -5.02
N PRO A 400 -2.25 45.19 -5.13
CA PRO A 400 -1.24 46.23 -5.18
C PRO A 400 -0.32 46.06 -3.96
N LYS A 401 0.99 46.05 -4.22
CA LYS A 401 2.00 45.97 -3.16
C LYS A 401 1.74 47.16 -2.23
N PRO A 402 1.56 46.95 -0.92
CA PRO A 402 1.38 48.06 0.00
C PRO A 402 2.56 49.01 -0.23
N ALA A 403 2.24 50.29 -0.51
CA ALA A 403 3.25 51.33 -0.66
C ALA A 403 4.19 51.26 0.54
N ALA A 404 5.49 51.21 0.29
CA ALA A 404 6.46 51.32 1.35
C ALA A 404 6.10 52.55 2.17
N PRO A 405 6.06 52.49 3.50
CA PRO A 405 5.79 53.70 4.29
C PRO A 405 6.82 54.75 3.87
N GLU A 406 6.32 55.92 3.44
CA GLU A 406 7.17 57.11 3.19
C GLU A 406 8.04 57.30 4.42
N PRO A 407 9.32 57.66 4.25
CA PRO A 407 10.18 57.93 5.37
C PRO A 407 9.59 59.13 6.15
N THR A 408 8.98 58.83 7.29
CA THR A 408 8.56 59.85 8.23
C THR A 408 9.75 60.68 8.58
N GLU A 409 9.77 61.90 8.15
CA GLU A 409 10.76 62.93 8.55
C GLU A 409 10.89 62.94 10.07
N THR A 410 12.08 62.72 10.55
CA THR A 410 12.43 62.74 11.96
C THR A 410 12.18 64.16 12.49
N PRO A 411 11.30 64.39 13.50
CA PRO A 411 11.26 65.71 14.14
C PRO A 411 12.56 65.90 14.94
N THR A 412 13.18 67.01 14.65
CA THR A 412 14.35 67.58 15.33
C THR A 412 14.13 67.63 16.84
N PRO A 413 15.09 67.32 17.70
CA PRO A 413 14.96 67.37 19.15
C PRO A 413 14.99 68.84 19.63
N THR A 414 13.93 69.33 20.25
CA THR A 414 13.90 70.56 21.01
C THR A 414 14.22 70.22 22.46
N SER A 415 15.21 70.96 22.93
CA SER A 415 15.83 71.00 24.24
C SER A 415 14.92 70.89 25.47
N GLU A 416 15.47 70.22 26.49
CA GLU A 416 15.20 70.17 27.93
C GLU A 416 14.56 71.43 28.59
N PRO A 417 13.90 71.32 29.80
CA PRO A 417 14.69 71.18 31.02
C PRO A 417 14.15 70.29 32.16
N SER A 418 15.18 69.70 32.82
CA SER A 418 15.35 69.55 34.25
C SER A 418 14.32 68.93 35.19
N ALA A 419 14.83 68.00 35.95
CA ALA A 419 14.38 67.17 37.06
C ALA A 419 13.65 67.88 38.23
N PRO A 420 13.03 67.17 39.21
CA PRO A 420 13.87 66.50 40.23
C PRO A 420 13.37 65.10 40.71
N ALA A 421 14.33 64.50 41.42
CA ALA A 421 14.43 63.23 42.08
C ALA A 421 13.39 62.92 43.18
N ALA A 422 13.27 61.69 43.50
CA ALA A 422 13.13 60.92 44.74
C ALA A 422 12.27 59.70 44.54
N GLU A 423 12.43 58.52 45.04
CA GLU A 423 13.17 57.89 46.10
C GLU A 423 12.93 56.38 46.05
N ALA A 424 13.97 55.59 46.20
CA ALA A 424 14.14 54.35 46.96
C ALA A 424 13.07 53.26 47.04
N THR A 425 13.39 52.09 46.49
CA THR A 425 13.41 50.72 47.05
C THR A 425 12.51 50.33 48.24
N PRO A 426 12.16 49.05 48.52
CA PRO A 426 13.04 47.85 48.33
C PRO A 426 12.32 46.57 47.88
N THR A 427 13.10 45.69 47.31
CA THR A 427 13.30 44.22 47.49
C THR A 427 12.26 43.49 48.31
N ASP A 428 11.71 42.43 47.73
CA ASP A 428 11.44 41.21 48.51
C ASP A 428 11.68 39.94 47.67
N GLU A 429 12.44 39.05 48.27
CA GLU A 429 12.95 37.78 47.77
C GLU A 429 11.90 36.65 48.05
N PRO A 430 11.99 35.48 47.40
CA PRO A 430 10.95 34.46 47.49
C PRO A 430 11.14 33.54 48.72
N VAL A 431 10.03 33.25 49.35
CA VAL A 431 9.90 32.23 50.40
C VAL A 431 9.84 30.83 49.79
N ALA A 432 10.77 30.00 50.20
CA ALA A 432 10.77 28.55 50.03
C ALA A 432 9.64 27.91 50.83
N THR A 433 8.89 27.03 50.21
CA THR A 433 7.99 26.10 50.92
C THR A 433 8.47 24.67 50.79
N ASP A 434 8.64 24.12 51.94
CA ASP A 434 8.94 22.79 52.42
C ASP A 434 8.50 21.61 51.60
N THR A 435 9.45 20.70 51.47
CA THR A 435 9.30 19.33 50.97
C THR A 435 8.87 18.44 52.15
N VAL A 436 7.71 17.80 52.02
CA VAL A 436 7.25 16.71 52.91
C VAL A 436 7.63 15.38 52.27
N PRO A 437 8.31 14.46 52.95
CA PRO A 437 8.64 13.14 52.46
C PRO A 437 7.44 12.16 52.60
N PRO A 438 7.38 11.10 51.79
CA PRO A 438 6.31 10.11 51.83
C PRO A 438 6.50 9.11 53.02
N PRO A 439 5.41 8.50 53.52
CA PRO A 439 5.47 7.55 54.63
C PRO A 439 5.94 6.16 54.16
N GLU A 440 6.76 5.53 55.02
CA GLU A 440 7.23 4.16 54.91
C GLU A 440 6.10 3.12 55.12
N PRO A 441 6.23 1.89 54.56
CA PRO A 441 5.27 0.82 54.78
C PRO A 441 5.49 0.07 56.08
N SER A 442 4.43 -0.16 56.82
CA SER A 442 4.40 -0.99 58.04
C SER A 442 4.44 -2.50 57.72
N PRO A 443 5.06 -3.30 58.57
CA PRO A 443 5.25 -4.72 58.33
C PRO A 443 4.03 -5.59 58.71
N SER A 444 4.03 -6.74 58.09
CA SER A 444 3.12 -7.89 58.18
C SER A 444 2.75 -8.36 59.58
N SER A 445 1.52 -8.83 59.71
CA SER A 445 1.19 -10.01 60.51
C SER A 445 0.25 -10.91 59.74
#